data_f2317fbd29b2d2a2934818e283c943dd
#
_entry.id   f2317fbd29b2d2a2934818e283c943dd
#
_cell.length_a   1.000
_cell.length_b   1.000
_cell.length_c   1.000
_cell.angle_alpha   90.00
_cell.angle_beta   90.00
_cell.angle_gamma   90.00
#
_symmetry.space_group_name_H-M   'P 1'
#
loop_
_entity.id
_entity.type
_entity.pdbx_description
1 polymer ?
#
loop_
_entity_poly.entity_id
_entity_poly.type
_entity_poly.pdbx_seq_one_letter_code
_entity_poly.pdbx_strand_id
1 'polypeptide(L)'
;MSKYIPFTTEQKERAASVDLEEFLRRRGEKLITSGRDKRLASDHSITIRGCEWFDHATEQGGRAISFVKQFYGLSYPDAMSLLLGDDLGGSYPAAREKEPEPAKPFVLPPQSESMRRVYAYLLQKRCIDREILNAFVRKKLIYESCERSRDGTKEYHNAVFVGFDEHGVPRHGHKRGLYTMGQSYRGNIEGSDPKHSFHYLGGDDTLYVFEAPIDLLSHISLFPEGWQEHNYVACCGTSSIPVLEMLRQLPQLRQVYLCLDNDAAGHAASERMAALLEEHGLNACLLYTSPSPRDTR
;
A
#
# COMPACT_ATOMS: atom_id res chain seq x y z
N MET A 1 24.77 -34.37 -8.27
CA MET A 1 25.08 -34.31 -6.81
C MET A 1 25.56 -32.88 -6.53
N SER A 2 24.77 -32.08 -5.82
CA SER A 2 25.13 -30.72 -5.45
C SER A 2 26.28 -30.79 -4.42
N LYS A 3 27.43 -30.20 -4.72
CA LYS A 3 28.55 -30.08 -3.77
C LYS A 3 28.06 -29.17 -2.61
N TYR A 4 27.98 -29.75 -1.42
CA TYR A 4 27.78 -28.96 -0.20
C TYR A 4 29.01 -28.07 0.02
N ILE A 5 28.84 -26.76 -0.19
CA ILE A 5 29.87 -25.76 0.11
C ILE A 5 29.57 -25.22 1.51
N PRO A 6 30.35 -25.51 2.53
CA PRO A 6 30.14 -24.98 3.87
C PRO A 6 30.61 -23.53 3.93
N PHE A 7 29.68 -22.56 3.92
CA PHE A 7 30.00 -21.16 4.18
C PHE A 7 30.16 -20.93 5.69
N THR A 8 31.20 -20.19 6.06
CA THR A 8 31.39 -19.77 7.46
C THR A 8 30.28 -18.83 7.93
N THR A 9 30.15 -18.71 9.25
CA THR A 9 29.15 -17.76 9.83
C THR A 9 29.44 -16.33 9.38
N GLU A 10 30.71 -15.94 9.33
CA GLU A 10 31.13 -14.61 8.86
C GLU A 10 30.78 -14.38 7.38
N GLN A 11 30.98 -15.37 6.52
CA GLN A 11 30.57 -15.30 5.12
C GLN A 11 29.05 -15.14 4.96
N LYS A 12 28.26 -15.87 5.76
CA LYS A 12 26.80 -15.76 5.76
C LYS A 12 26.33 -14.37 6.19
N GLU A 13 26.93 -13.85 7.26
CA GLU A 13 26.60 -12.50 7.77
C GLU A 13 26.98 -11.42 6.77
N ARG A 14 28.18 -11.51 6.17
CA ARG A 14 28.63 -10.60 5.12
C ARG A 14 27.71 -10.62 3.91
N ALA A 15 27.30 -11.78 3.41
CA ALA A 15 26.38 -11.90 2.29
C ALA A 15 24.99 -11.37 2.64
N ALA A 16 24.49 -11.62 3.87
CA ALA A 16 23.20 -11.13 4.32
C ALA A 16 23.17 -9.60 4.50
N SER A 17 24.31 -8.98 4.81
CA SER A 17 24.44 -7.53 5.05
C SER A 17 24.79 -6.72 3.80
N VAL A 18 24.87 -7.34 2.63
CA VAL A 18 25.16 -6.64 1.36
C VAL A 18 24.11 -5.55 1.11
N ASP A 19 24.60 -4.37 0.73
CA ASP A 19 23.74 -3.25 0.31
C ASP A 19 23.03 -3.58 -1.01
N LEU A 20 21.74 -3.81 -0.94
CA LEU A 20 20.90 -4.15 -2.10
C LEU A 20 20.75 -2.99 -3.09
N GLU A 21 20.81 -1.74 -2.63
CA GLU A 21 20.75 -0.58 -3.55
C GLU A 21 21.99 -0.60 -4.46
N GLU A 22 23.19 -0.80 -3.89
CA GLU A 22 24.44 -0.87 -4.65
C GLU A 22 24.51 -2.14 -5.50
N PHE A 23 24.06 -3.28 -4.96
CA PHE A 23 24.01 -4.56 -5.70
C PHE A 23 23.16 -4.42 -6.97
N LEU A 24 21.93 -3.90 -6.83
CA LEU A 24 20.99 -3.72 -7.94
C LEU A 24 21.49 -2.70 -8.96
N ARG A 25 22.08 -1.59 -8.48
CA ARG A 25 22.66 -0.57 -9.34
C ARG A 25 23.79 -1.12 -10.22
N ARG A 26 24.69 -1.94 -9.67
CA ARG A 26 25.77 -2.60 -10.43
C ARG A 26 25.25 -3.58 -11.48
N ARG A 27 24.04 -4.12 -11.26
CA ARG A 27 23.36 -5.03 -12.20
C ARG A 27 22.48 -4.29 -13.22
N GLY A 28 22.50 -2.97 -13.22
CA GLY A 28 21.76 -2.16 -14.18
C GLY A 28 20.28 -1.97 -13.85
N GLU A 29 19.83 -2.43 -12.67
CA GLU A 29 18.47 -2.23 -12.21
C GLU A 29 18.22 -0.76 -11.83
N LYS A 30 17.07 -0.24 -12.24
CA LYS A 30 16.66 1.13 -11.90
C LYS A 30 15.87 1.13 -10.60
N LEU A 31 16.27 2.01 -9.69
CA LEU A 31 15.59 2.24 -8.43
C LEU A 31 14.92 3.62 -8.41
N ILE A 32 13.70 3.66 -7.94
CA ILE A 32 12.90 4.88 -7.77
C ILE A 32 12.82 5.22 -6.29
N THR A 33 13.07 6.48 -5.93
CA THR A 33 12.92 6.94 -4.54
C THR A 33 11.45 7.02 -4.16
N SER A 34 11.07 6.36 -3.09
CA SER A 34 9.72 6.35 -2.53
C SER A 34 9.79 6.63 -1.03
N GLY A 35 9.72 7.90 -0.66
CA GLY A 35 9.92 8.30 0.73
C GLY A 35 11.34 8.01 1.21
N ARG A 36 11.46 7.15 2.21
CA ARG A 36 12.75 6.70 2.79
C ARG A 36 13.36 5.51 2.08
N ASP A 37 12.57 4.82 1.27
CA ASP A 37 12.93 3.58 0.63
C ASP A 37 13.21 3.77 -0.85
N LYS A 38 13.78 2.76 -1.46
CA LYS A 38 13.86 2.63 -2.91
C LYS A 38 12.88 1.55 -3.35
N ARG A 39 12.30 1.73 -4.54
CA ARG A 39 11.48 0.71 -5.21
C ARG A 39 12.12 0.29 -6.51
N LEU A 40 11.97 -0.96 -6.89
CA LEU A 40 12.34 -1.39 -8.23
C LEU A 40 11.48 -0.67 -9.27
N ALA A 41 12.09 -0.17 -10.34
CA ALA A 41 11.34 0.45 -11.44
C ALA A 41 10.58 -0.59 -12.29
N SER A 42 11.08 -1.82 -12.32
CA SER A 42 10.47 -2.98 -12.98
C SER A 42 9.29 -3.55 -12.19
N ASP A 43 9.32 -3.40 -10.86
CA ASP A 43 8.25 -3.87 -9.97
C ASP A 43 8.11 -2.95 -8.76
N HIS A 44 7.09 -2.11 -8.79
CA HIS A 44 6.85 -1.10 -7.74
C HIS A 44 6.33 -1.69 -6.42
N SER A 45 5.97 -2.96 -6.37
CA SER A 45 5.61 -3.64 -5.12
C SER A 45 6.83 -3.88 -4.23
N ILE A 46 8.02 -3.96 -4.82
CA ILE A 46 9.25 -4.31 -4.12
C ILE A 46 9.93 -3.06 -3.59
N THR A 47 10.08 -3.01 -2.27
CA THR A 47 10.77 -1.96 -1.53
C THR A 47 12.14 -2.47 -1.07
N ILE A 48 13.17 -1.64 -1.23
CA ILE A 48 14.55 -1.91 -0.80
C ILE A 48 14.97 -0.86 0.23
N ARG A 49 15.58 -1.34 1.32
CA ARG A 49 16.18 -0.50 2.37
C ARG A 49 17.49 -1.12 2.86
N GLY A 50 18.61 -0.61 2.39
CA GLY A 50 19.93 -1.18 2.74
C GLY A 50 20.06 -2.64 2.33
N CYS A 51 20.22 -3.54 3.28
CA CYS A 51 20.27 -5.00 3.02
C CYS A 51 18.91 -5.70 3.08
N GLU A 52 17.83 -4.96 3.35
CA GLU A 52 16.49 -5.50 3.50
C GLU A 52 15.63 -5.20 2.28
N TRP A 53 14.70 -6.09 2.00
CA TRP A 53 13.68 -5.92 0.99
C TRP A 53 12.32 -6.36 1.51
N PHE A 54 11.27 -5.79 0.92
CA PHE A 54 9.89 -6.17 1.21
C PHE A 54 9.05 -6.06 -0.07
N ASP A 55 8.30 -7.10 -0.36
CA ASP A 55 7.31 -7.13 -1.44
C ASP A 55 5.91 -6.90 -0.85
N HIS A 56 5.33 -5.76 -1.18
CA HIS A 56 3.99 -5.38 -0.73
C HIS A 56 2.87 -6.18 -1.41
N ALA A 57 3.16 -6.83 -2.53
CA ALA A 57 2.17 -7.66 -3.23
C ALA A 57 2.02 -9.04 -2.58
N THR A 58 3.11 -9.63 -2.09
CA THR A 58 3.10 -10.95 -1.44
C THR A 58 3.22 -10.90 0.08
N GLU A 59 3.43 -9.70 0.65
CA GLU A 59 3.74 -9.48 2.08
C GLU A 59 4.97 -10.26 2.56
N GLN A 60 5.88 -10.57 1.65
CA GLN A 60 7.13 -11.26 1.95
C GLN A 60 8.31 -10.29 1.98
N GLY A 61 9.28 -10.61 2.81
CA GLY A 61 10.47 -9.80 2.92
C GLY A 61 11.65 -10.59 3.45
N GLY A 62 12.78 -9.94 3.53
CA GLY A 62 13.99 -10.55 4.04
C GLY A 62 15.24 -9.72 3.82
N ARG A 63 16.41 -10.38 3.88
CA ARG A 63 17.71 -9.75 3.64
C ARG A 63 18.27 -10.15 2.26
N ALA A 64 19.44 -9.63 1.90
CA ALA A 64 20.04 -9.77 0.58
C ALA A 64 20.07 -11.21 0.03
N ILE A 65 20.37 -12.22 0.87
CA ILE A 65 20.41 -13.61 0.42
C ILE A 65 19.04 -14.10 -0.07
N SER A 66 17.97 -13.80 0.68
CA SER A 66 16.62 -14.18 0.29
C SER A 66 16.14 -13.43 -0.96
N PHE A 67 16.53 -12.15 -1.10
CA PHE A 67 16.27 -11.37 -2.31
C PHE A 67 16.84 -12.05 -3.55
N VAL A 68 18.15 -12.36 -3.52
CA VAL A 68 18.84 -12.96 -4.67
C VAL A 68 18.28 -14.34 -5.02
N LYS A 69 17.96 -15.14 -4.01
CA LYS A 69 17.32 -16.45 -4.24
C LYS A 69 15.97 -16.31 -4.95
N GLN A 70 15.16 -15.38 -4.53
CA GLN A 70 13.79 -15.23 -5.04
C GLN A 70 13.76 -14.55 -6.42
N PHE A 71 14.46 -13.42 -6.58
CA PHE A 71 14.36 -12.62 -7.80
C PHE A 71 15.30 -13.05 -8.93
N TYR A 72 16.40 -13.75 -8.59
CA TYR A 72 17.31 -14.31 -9.59
C TYR A 72 17.16 -15.82 -9.76
N GLY A 73 16.27 -16.47 -9.01
CA GLY A 73 16.01 -17.91 -9.09
C GLY A 73 17.23 -18.78 -8.72
N LEU A 74 18.16 -18.26 -7.90
CA LEU A 74 19.41 -18.91 -7.58
C LEU A 74 19.30 -19.88 -6.40
N SER A 75 20.10 -20.93 -6.44
CA SER A 75 20.30 -21.79 -5.28
C SER A 75 20.98 -21.01 -4.14
N TYR A 76 20.88 -21.50 -2.90
CA TYR A 76 21.56 -20.86 -1.76
C TYR A 76 23.09 -20.71 -1.96
N PRO A 77 23.83 -21.73 -2.44
CA PRO A 77 25.27 -21.59 -2.72
C PRO A 77 25.57 -20.55 -3.80
N ASP A 78 24.78 -20.51 -4.88
CA ASP A 78 24.99 -19.57 -5.97
C ASP A 78 24.70 -18.14 -5.54
N ALA A 79 23.63 -17.93 -4.75
CA ALA A 79 23.30 -16.64 -4.16
C ALA A 79 24.38 -16.14 -3.22
N MET A 80 24.95 -17.04 -2.42
CA MET A 80 26.08 -16.73 -1.53
C MET A 80 27.32 -16.31 -2.32
N SER A 81 27.72 -17.10 -3.32
CA SER A 81 28.86 -16.79 -4.19
C SER A 81 28.70 -15.44 -4.87
N LEU A 82 27.50 -15.17 -5.41
CA LEU A 82 27.16 -13.92 -6.07
C LEU A 82 27.32 -12.71 -5.14
N LEU A 83 26.77 -12.78 -3.93
CA LEU A 83 26.82 -11.68 -2.97
C LEU A 83 28.21 -11.47 -2.35
N LEU A 84 29.03 -12.51 -2.30
CA LEU A 84 30.40 -12.41 -1.84
C LEU A 84 31.38 -11.85 -2.89
N GLY A 85 30.97 -11.75 -4.17
CA GLY A 85 31.68 -10.97 -5.16
C GLY A 85 32.51 -11.75 -6.17
N ASP A 86 32.23 -13.02 -6.42
CA ASP A 86 33.04 -13.85 -7.33
C ASP A 86 32.83 -13.57 -8.84
N ASP A 87 31.69 -12.99 -9.25
CA ASP A 87 31.34 -12.85 -10.68
C ASP A 87 31.74 -11.52 -11.35
N LEU A 88 31.99 -10.46 -10.59
CA LEU A 88 32.24 -9.12 -11.13
C LEU A 88 33.53 -8.46 -10.61
N GLY A 89 34.40 -9.23 -9.96
CA GLY A 89 35.73 -8.74 -9.58
C GLY A 89 35.78 -7.74 -8.42
N GLY A 90 34.69 -7.59 -7.67
CA GLY A 90 34.65 -6.65 -6.55
C GLY A 90 33.65 -7.06 -5.47
N SER A 91 34.04 -6.91 -4.21
CA SER A 91 33.14 -7.14 -3.09
C SER A 91 32.07 -6.06 -3.03
N TYR A 92 30.83 -6.46 -2.72
CA TYR A 92 29.77 -5.52 -2.44
C TYR A 92 29.94 -4.89 -1.05
N PRO A 93 29.67 -3.60 -0.88
CA PRO A 93 29.70 -2.97 0.44
C PRO A 93 28.58 -3.55 1.32
N ALA A 94 28.81 -3.60 2.62
CA ALA A 94 27.75 -3.81 3.58
C ALA A 94 26.82 -2.58 3.62
N ALA A 95 25.54 -2.83 3.80
CA ALA A 95 24.58 -1.76 4.03
C ALA A 95 25.00 -0.96 5.26
N ARG A 96 24.98 0.36 5.15
CA ARG A 96 25.20 1.22 6.32
C ARG A 96 24.01 1.06 7.24
N GLU A 97 24.24 0.71 8.50
CA GLU A 97 23.22 0.85 9.54
C GLU A 97 22.79 2.33 9.57
N LYS A 98 21.65 2.63 8.99
CA LYS A 98 21.01 3.92 9.23
C LYS A 98 20.36 3.81 10.59
N GLU A 99 20.80 4.64 11.53
CA GLU A 99 20.07 4.81 12.78
C GLU A 99 18.58 4.97 12.45
N PRO A 100 17.69 4.25 13.14
CA PRO A 100 16.26 4.38 12.91
C PRO A 100 15.88 5.85 13.22
N GLU A 101 15.68 6.62 12.17
CA GLU A 101 15.10 7.95 12.34
C GLU A 101 13.76 7.79 13.08
N PRO A 102 13.51 8.59 14.12
CA PRO A 102 12.24 8.52 14.83
C PRO A 102 11.09 8.64 13.84
N ALA A 103 10.10 7.75 14.01
CA ALA A 103 8.92 7.77 13.16
C ALA A 103 8.32 9.18 13.19
N LYS A 104 8.13 9.78 12.03
CA LYS A 104 7.50 11.11 11.97
C LYS A 104 6.06 11.00 12.48
N PRO A 105 5.63 11.95 13.31
CA PRO A 105 4.25 11.95 13.79
C PRO A 105 3.29 12.07 12.61
N PHE A 106 2.16 11.36 12.69
CA PHE A 106 1.08 11.52 11.73
C PHE A 106 0.45 12.91 11.89
N VAL A 107 0.43 13.67 10.82
CA VAL A 107 -0.19 15.01 10.78
C VAL A 107 -0.99 15.14 9.49
N LEU A 108 -2.29 15.44 9.62
CA LEU A 108 -3.13 15.72 8.46
C LEU A 108 -2.69 17.02 7.78
N PRO A 109 -2.65 17.08 6.44
CA PRO A 109 -2.33 18.29 5.71
C PRO A 109 -3.40 19.38 5.93
N PRO A 110 -3.02 20.67 5.80
CA PRO A 110 -3.94 21.77 6.03
C PRO A 110 -5.13 21.71 5.08
N GLN A 111 -6.31 21.96 5.66
CA GLN A 111 -7.55 22.00 4.90
C GLN A 111 -7.60 23.24 4.00
N SER A 112 -8.06 23.07 2.77
CA SER A 112 -8.36 24.17 1.88
C SER A 112 -9.60 24.95 2.36
N GLU A 113 -9.68 26.23 2.06
CA GLU A 113 -10.87 27.06 2.34
C GLU A 113 -12.11 26.59 1.56
N SER A 114 -11.91 25.80 0.51
CA SER A 114 -12.98 25.37 -0.39
C SER A 114 -12.83 23.87 -0.73
N MET A 115 -13.97 23.20 -0.86
CA MET A 115 -14.09 21.81 -1.32
C MET A 115 -14.39 21.70 -2.84
N ARG A 116 -14.33 22.81 -3.58
CA ARG A 116 -14.82 22.89 -4.97
C ARG A 116 -14.10 21.91 -5.90
N ARG A 117 -12.80 21.74 -5.77
CA ARG A 117 -12.01 20.85 -6.63
C ARG A 117 -12.28 19.38 -6.32
N VAL A 118 -12.43 19.01 -5.04
CA VAL A 118 -12.80 17.66 -4.61
C VAL A 118 -14.17 17.31 -5.17
N TYR A 119 -15.17 18.20 -5.01
CA TYR A 119 -16.51 17.99 -5.58
C TYR A 119 -16.47 17.86 -7.10
N ALA A 120 -15.78 18.77 -7.80
CA ALA A 120 -15.65 18.68 -9.25
C ALA A 120 -15.00 17.36 -9.70
N TYR A 121 -13.93 16.94 -9.01
CA TYR A 121 -13.22 15.71 -9.33
C TYR A 121 -14.06 14.46 -9.06
N LEU A 122 -14.63 14.33 -7.85
CA LEU A 122 -15.38 13.13 -7.48
C LEU A 122 -16.70 13.01 -8.22
N LEU A 123 -17.46 14.12 -8.39
CA LEU A 123 -18.73 14.08 -9.08
C LEU A 123 -18.59 13.96 -10.61
N GLN A 124 -17.68 14.74 -11.22
CA GLN A 124 -17.62 14.84 -12.68
C GLN A 124 -16.63 13.86 -13.32
N LYS A 125 -15.52 13.54 -12.65
CA LYS A 125 -14.51 12.65 -13.20
C LYS A 125 -14.58 11.21 -12.68
N ARG A 126 -15.20 11.03 -11.51
CA ARG A 126 -15.37 9.73 -10.88
C ARG A 126 -16.81 9.27 -10.79
N CYS A 127 -17.76 10.14 -11.15
CA CYS A 127 -19.20 9.86 -11.16
C CYS A 127 -19.75 9.37 -9.82
N ILE A 128 -19.10 9.81 -8.70
CA ILE A 128 -19.58 9.50 -7.36
C ILE A 128 -20.91 10.22 -7.13
N ASP A 129 -21.88 9.55 -6.53
CA ASP A 129 -23.15 10.16 -6.18
C ASP A 129 -22.96 11.34 -5.21
N ARG A 130 -23.74 12.41 -5.41
CA ARG A 130 -23.64 13.64 -4.61
C ARG A 130 -24.04 13.44 -3.16
N GLU A 131 -25.08 12.69 -2.90
CA GLU A 131 -25.58 12.49 -1.54
C GLU A 131 -24.62 11.61 -0.73
N ILE A 132 -24.02 10.62 -1.38
CA ILE A 132 -22.98 9.78 -0.79
C ILE A 132 -21.75 10.65 -0.46
N LEU A 133 -21.26 11.45 -1.42
CA LEU A 133 -20.15 12.35 -1.16
C LEU A 133 -20.44 13.31 0.00
N ASN A 134 -21.62 13.90 0.02
CA ASN A 134 -22.08 14.79 1.11
C ASN A 134 -22.07 14.08 2.47
N ALA A 135 -22.51 12.82 2.53
CA ALA A 135 -22.53 12.04 3.74
C ALA A 135 -21.11 11.83 4.32
N PHE A 136 -20.14 11.45 3.46
CA PHE A 136 -18.74 11.26 3.87
C PHE A 136 -18.06 12.59 4.26
N VAL A 137 -18.35 13.68 3.55
CA VAL A 137 -17.83 15.03 3.89
C VAL A 137 -18.38 15.50 5.25
N ARG A 138 -19.68 15.35 5.52
CA ARG A 138 -20.28 15.70 6.81
C ARG A 138 -19.67 14.93 7.98
N LYS A 139 -19.27 13.67 7.76
CA LYS A 139 -18.57 12.84 8.74
C LYS A 139 -17.07 13.17 8.84
N LYS A 140 -16.58 14.18 8.11
CA LYS A 140 -15.16 14.57 8.05
C LYS A 140 -14.21 13.47 7.53
N LEU A 141 -14.76 12.47 6.84
CA LEU A 141 -13.99 11.39 6.23
C LEU A 141 -13.27 11.84 4.96
N ILE A 142 -13.76 12.91 4.30
CA ILE A 142 -13.19 13.46 3.07
C ILE A 142 -13.07 14.97 3.18
N TYR A 143 -11.91 15.52 2.83
CA TYR A 143 -11.74 16.96 2.69
C TYR A 143 -10.72 17.31 1.58
N GLU A 144 -10.67 18.58 1.18
CA GLU A 144 -9.67 19.12 0.25
C GLU A 144 -8.49 19.67 1.03
N SER A 145 -7.28 19.18 0.77
CA SER A 145 -6.06 19.81 1.27
C SER A 145 -5.50 20.81 0.27
N CYS A 146 -4.85 21.86 0.80
CA CYS A 146 -4.04 22.79 0.03
C CYS A 146 -2.63 22.86 0.66
N GLU A 147 -1.65 22.36 -0.08
CA GLU A 147 -0.25 22.32 0.35
C GLU A 147 0.59 23.15 -0.63
N ARG A 148 1.56 23.91 -0.13
CA ARG A 148 2.49 24.67 -0.97
C ARG A 148 3.78 23.92 -1.21
N SER A 149 4.36 24.09 -2.41
CA SER A 149 5.72 23.62 -2.71
C SER A 149 6.74 24.29 -1.78
N ARG A 150 7.91 23.65 -1.61
CA ARG A 150 8.98 24.20 -0.73
C ARG A 150 9.42 25.60 -1.12
N ASP A 151 9.37 25.93 -2.42
CA ASP A 151 9.71 27.25 -2.96
C ASP A 151 8.53 28.23 -2.96
N GLY A 152 7.34 27.80 -2.48
CA GLY A 152 6.13 28.62 -2.41
C GLY A 152 5.48 28.94 -3.75
N THR A 153 6.03 28.45 -4.88
CA THR A 153 5.57 28.82 -6.23
C THR A 153 4.34 28.06 -6.71
N LYS A 154 4.06 26.88 -6.11
CA LYS A 154 2.96 26.00 -6.53
C LYS A 154 2.09 25.62 -5.35
N GLU A 155 0.80 25.55 -5.61
CA GLU A 155 -0.17 24.97 -4.68
C GLU A 155 -0.64 23.59 -5.20
N TYR A 156 -0.66 22.62 -4.29
CA TYR A 156 -1.11 21.27 -4.56
C TYR A 156 -2.41 21.01 -3.81
N HIS A 157 -3.45 20.72 -4.56
CA HIS A 157 -4.74 20.36 -4.00
C HIS A 157 -4.95 18.85 -4.12
N ASN A 158 -5.36 18.24 -3.01
CA ASN A 158 -5.62 16.82 -2.95
C ASN A 158 -6.98 16.54 -2.30
N ALA A 159 -7.67 15.50 -2.74
CA ALA A 159 -8.68 14.86 -1.92
C ALA A 159 -7.95 14.04 -0.85
N VAL A 160 -8.29 14.28 0.40
CA VAL A 160 -7.77 13.54 1.55
C VAL A 160 -8.89 12.67 2.10
N PHE A 161 -8.63 11.37 2.17
CA PHE A 161 -9.50 10.36 2.74
C PHE A 161 -8.94 9.98 4.11
N VAL A 162 -9.72 10.22 5.16
CA VAL A 162 -9.25 10.12 6.55
C VAL A 162 -9.79 8.86 7.20
N GLY A 163 -8.91 8.12 7.85
CA GLY A 163 -9.27 7.00 8.71
C GLY A 163 -9.10 7.38 10.19
N PHE A 164 -10.09 7.03 11.00
CA PHE A 164 -10.14 7.36 12.42
C PHE A 164 -10.01 6.09 13.26
N ASP A 165 -9.50 6.23 14.49
CA ASP A 165 -9.60 5.18 15.49
C ASP A 165 -10.98 5.17 16.17
N GLU A 166 -11.21 4.21 17.08
CA GLU A 166 -12.44 4.05 17.85
C GLU A 166 -12.77 5.24 18.75
N HIS A 167 -11.82 6.13 18.99
CA HIS A 167 -11.98 7.35 19.79
C HIS A 167 -12.24 8.59 18.91
N GLY A 168 -12.34 8.41 17.59
CA GLY A 168 -12.54 9.49 16.64
C GLY A 168 -11.29 10.34 16.42
N VAL A 169 -10.10 9.80 16.73
CA VAL A 169 -8.83 10.46 16.45
C VAL A 169 -8.34 10.03 15.06
N PRO A 170 -7.97 10.97 14.17
CA PRO A 170 -7.43 10.62 12.85
C PRO A 170 -6.07 9.93 13.01
N ARG A 171 -5.93 8.75 12.40
CA ARG A 171 -4.71 7.92 12.44
C ARG A 171 -4.15 7.61 11.05
N HIS A 172 -4.97 7.76 10.03
CA HIS A 172 -4.58 7.46 8.65
C HIS A 172 -5.11 8.52 7.71
N GLY A 173 -4.37 8.78 6.64
CA GLY A 173 -4.83 9.64 5.56
C GLY A 173 -4.29 9.19 4.22
N HIS A 174 -5.17 9.03 3.24
CA HIS A 174 -4.81 8.75 1.86
C HIS A 174 -5.04 9.99 1.01
N LYS A 175 -4.05 10.40 0.23
CA LYS A 175 -4.13 11.58 -0.67
C LYS A 175 -4.31 11.15 -2.11
N ARG A 176 -5.22 11.83 -2.80
CA ARG A 176 -5.40 11.78 -4.25
C ARG A 176 -5.27 13.16 -4.86
N GLY A 177 -4.25 13.35 -5.68
CA GLY A 177 -4.06 14.61 -6.40
C GLY A 177 -5.23 14.94 -7.32
N LEU A 178 -5.68 16.19 -7.27
CA LEU A 178 -6.80 16.69 -8.07
C LEU A 178 -6.38 17.26 -9.43
N TYR A 179 -5.07 17.27 -9.68
CA TYR A 179 -4.54 17.69 -10.97
C TYR A 179 -4.82 16.63 -12.02
N THR A 180 -5.49 16.99 -13.11
CA THR A 180 -5.93 16.05 -14.15
C THR A 180 -4.99 15.98 -15.35
N MET A 181 -3.93 16.80 -15.37
CA MET A 181 -2.92 16.83 -16.43
C MET A 181 -1.66 16.08 -15.96
N GLY A 182 -1.28 15.00 -16.65
CA GLY A 182 -0.14 14.17 -16.29
C GLY A 182 -0.41 13.12 -15.22
N GLN A 183 0.64 12.61 -14.58
CA GLN A 183 0.48 11.63 -13.49
C GLN A 183 -0.08 12.27 -12.23
N SER A 184 -1.25 11.82 -11.83
CA SER A 184 -1.90 12.26 -10.60
C SER A 184 -1.25 11.58 -9.39
N TYR A 185 -0.89 12.37 -8.39
CA TYR A 185 -0.35 11.86 -7.12
C TYR A 185 -1.37 10.97 -6.39
N ARG A 186 -0.90 9.85 -5.84
CA ARG A 186 -1.63 9.01 -4.89
C ARG A 186 -0.66 8.49 -3.83
N GLY A 187 -1.09 8.41 -2.60
CA GLY A 187 -0.26 7.84 -1.54
C GLY A 187 -0.80 8.14 -0.16
N ASN A 188 -0.33 7.36 0.81
CA ASN A 188 -0.64 7.57 2.20
C ASN A 188 0.18 8.73 2.77
N ILE A 189 -0.38 9.43 3.74
CA ILE A 189 0.31 10.48 4.50
C ILE A 189 1.36 9.81 5.38
N GLU A 190 2.54 10.41 5.46
CA GLU A 190 3.64 9.88 6.28
C GLU A 190 3.21 9.78 7.75
N GLY A 191 3.54 8.66 8.40
CA GLY A 191 3.13 8.37 9.78
C GLY A 191 1.71 7.81 9.92
N SER A 192 0.98 7.56 8.80
CA SER A 192 -0.32 6.89 8.83
C SER A 192 -0.21 5.49 9.42
N ASP A 193 -1.15 5.14 10.32
CA ASP A 193 -1.34 3.77 10.80
C ASP A 193 -2.27 3.00 9.85
N PRO A 194 -1.80 1.96 9.16
CA PRO A 194 -2.63 1.20 8.22
C PRO A 194 -3.81 0.50 8.87
N LYS A 195 -3.79 0.22 10.18
CA LYS A 195 -4.93 -0.37 10.89
C LYS A 195 -6.18 0.48 10.76
N HIS A 196 -6.02 1.78 10.77
CA HIS A 196 -7.11 2.75 10.71
C HIS A 196 -7.26 3.35 9.32
N SER A 197 -7.12 2.53 8.26
CA SER A 197 -7.31 2.97 6.89
C SER A 197 -8.73 3.52 6.65
N PHE A 198 -8.95 4.19 5.52
CA PHE A 198 -10.26 4.80 5.22
C PHE A 198 -11.39 3.80 5.31
N HIS A 199 -12.38 4.04 6.17
CA HIS A 199 -13.49 3.12 6.41
C HIS A 199 -14.79 3.86 6.78
N TYR A 200 -15.89 3.13 6.68
CA TYR A 200 -17.21 3.52 7.15
C TYR A 200 -17.84 2.35 7.91
N LEU A 201 -18.39 2.61 9.08
CA LEU A 201 -19.05 1.60 9.91
C LEU A 201 -20.55 1.87 9.91
N GLY A 202 -21.32 0.95 9.33
CA GLY A 202 -22.78 0.94 9.36
C GLY A 202 -23.35 0.15 10.53
N GLY A 203 -22.67 -0.93 10.92
CA GLY A 203 -22.98 -1.69 12.12
C GLY A 203 -23.68 -3.02 11.92
N ASP A 204 -23.98 -3.42 10.65
CA ASP A 204 -24.48 -4.76 10.36
C ASP A 204 -23.36 -5.83 10.36
N ASP A 205 -23.64 -7.02 9.87
CA ASP A 205 -22.73 -8.16 9.83
C ASP A 205 -21.96 -8.30 8.50
N THR A 206 -22.04 -7.31 7.61
CA THR A 206 -21.46 -7.33 6.27
C THR A 206 -20.31 -6.33 6.14
N LEU A 207 -19.18 -6.76 5.59
CA LEU A 207 -18.01 -5.92 5.29
C LEU A 207 -17.66 -5.99 3.80
N TYR A 208 -17.50 -4.82 3.17
CA TYR A 208 -16.95 -4.67 1.82
C TYR A 208 -15.53 -4.12 1.88
N VAL A 209 -14.59 -4.78 1.21
CA VAL A 209 -13.15 -4.47 1.21
C VAL A 209 -12.72 -3.99 -0.16
N PHE A 210 -12.06 -2.84 -0.25
CA PHE A 210 -11.60 -2.22 -1.49
C PHE A 210 -10.11 -1.90 -1.45
N GLU A 211 -9.47 -1.78 -2.61
CA GLU A 211 -8.09 -1.34 -2.70
C GLU A 211 -7.95 0.16 -2.43
N ALA A 212 -8.83 1.01 -2.97
CA ALA A 212 -8.75 2.45 -2.80
C ALA A 212 -10.09 3.10 -2.36
N PRO A 213 -10.03 4.26 -1.68
CA PRO A 213 -11.23 4.98 -1.21
C PRO A 213 -12.20 5.36 -2.33
N ILE A 214 -11.70 5.63 -3.54
CA ILE A 214 -12.55 6.00 -4.68
C ILE A 214 -13.38 4.80 -5.15
N ASP A 215 -12.83 3.60 -5.10
CA ASP A 215 -13.53 2.38 -5.52
C ASP A 215 -14.64 2.04 -4.53
N LEU A 216 -14.38 2.22 -3.23
CA LEU A 216 -15.40 2.14 -2.18
C LEU A 216 -16.56 3.12 -2.45
N LEU A 217 -16.27 4.39 -2.71
CA LEU A 217 -17.30 5.38 -3.01
C LEU A 217 -18.04 5.08 -4.32
N SER A 218 -17.35 4.55 -5.33
CA SER A 218 -17.94 4.13 -6.60
C SER A 218 -18.91 2.97 -6.40
N HIS A 219 -18.52 1.98 -5.61
CA HIS A 219 -19.38 0.85 -5.27
C HIS A 219 -20.67 1.32 -4.59
N ILE A 220 -20.58 2.14 -3.55
CA ILE A 220 -21.75 2.69 -2.86
C ILE A 220 -22.63 3.50 -3.83
N SER A 221 -22.02 4.26 -4.76
CA SER A 221 -22.76 5.04 -5.74
C SER A 221 -23.51 4.17 -6.76
N LEU A 222 -23.00 2.98 -7.07
CA LEU A 222 -23.65 2.02 -7.96
C LEU A 222 -24.72 1.19 -7.23
N PHE A 223 -24.54 0.96 -5.93
CA PHE A 223 -25.42 0.14 -5.10
C PHE A 223 -25.83 0.93 -3.84
N PRO A 224 -26.67 1.97 -3.98
CA PRO A 224 -26.97 2.88 -2.89
C PRO A 224 -27.99 2.35 -1.88
N GLU A 225 -28.67 1.26 -2.17
CA GLU A 225 -29.70 0.71 -1.27
C GLU A 225 -29.07 0.14 0.00
N GLY A 226 -29.52 0.65 1.16
CA GLY A 226 -29.07 0.16 2.47
C GLY A 226 -27.58 0.39 2.80
N TRP A 227 -26.85 1.16 1.98
CA TRP A 227 -25.41 1.30 2.13
C TRP A 227 -24.97 1.78 3.54
N GLN A 228 -25.81 2.57 4.21
CA GLN A 228 -25.50 3.11 5.53
C GLN A 228 -25.48 2.03 6.63
N GLU A 229 -26.04 0.87 6.38
CA GLU A 229 -26.12 -0.25 7.32
C GLU A 229 -24.85 -1.13 7.26
N HIS A 230 -24.20 -1.18 6.09
CA HIS A 230 -23.02 -2.00 5.82
C HIS A 230 -21.71 -1.36 6.31
N ASN A 231 -20.70 -2.17 6.48
CA ASN A 231 -19.34 -1.73 6.80
C ASN A 231 -18.46 -1.76 5.54
N TYR A 232 -17.60 -0.77 5.43
CA TYR A 232 -16.72 -0.61 4.27
C TYR A 232 -15.31 -0.25 4.73
N VAL A 233 -14.29 -0.84 4.10
CA VAL A 233 -12.89 -0.46 4.30
C VAL A 233 -12.15 -0.41 2.97
N ALA A 234 -11.32 0.62 2.80
CA ALA A 234 -10.36 0.72 1.71
C ALA A 234 -8.95 0.54 2.28
N CYS A 235 -8.25 -0.49 1.83
CA CYS A 235 -6.91 -0.84 2.33
C CYS A 235 -5.84 0.22 1.97
N CYS A 236 -6.14 1.10 1.00
CA CYS A 236 -5.18 2.06 0.43
C CYS A 236 -3.91 1.41 -0.11
N GLY A 237 -4.07 0.23 -0.69
CA GLY A 237 -3.13 -0.74 -1.22
C GLY A 237 -3.66 -2.15 -1.06
N THR A 238 -2.77 -3.13 -1.03
CA THR A 238 -3.10 -4.58 -1.02
C THR A 238 -2.86 -5.26 0.34
N SER A 239 -2.61 -4.48 1.42
CA SER A 239 -2.34 -5.02 2.77
C SER A 239 -3.62 -5.50 3.46
N SER A 240 -3.53 -6.63 4.15
CA SER A 240 -4.61 -7.20 4.96
C SER A 240 -4.79 -6.56 6.35
N ILE A 241 -3.84 -5.70 6.77
CA ILE A 241 -3.86 -5.07 8.09
C ILE A 241 -5.19 -4.34 8.41
N PRO A 242 -5.78 -3.54 7.49
CA PRO A 242 -7.06 -2.89 7.74
C PRO A 242 -8.21 -3.90 7.94
N VAL A 243 -8.18 -5.00 7.20
CA VAL A 243 -9.21 -6.06 7.30
C VAL A 243 -9.15 -6.73 8.66
N LEU A 244 -7.95 -7.09 9.14
CA LEU A 244 -7.75 -7.65 10.48
C LEU A 244 -8.27 -6.71 11.58
N GLU A 245 -8.05 -5.42 11.43
CA GLU A 245 -8.56 -4.43 12.38
C GLU A 245 -10.08 -4.35 12.35
N MET A 246 -10.72 -4.44 11.17
CA MET A 246 -12.18 -4.53 11.05
C MET A 246 -12.72 -5.77 11.76
N LEU A 247 -12.09 -6.93 11.61
CA LEU A 247 -12.49 -8.16 12.32
C LEU A 247 -12.40 -7.99 13.83
N ARG A 248 -11.38 -7.30 14.33
CA ARG A 248 -11.21 -7.01 15.76
C ARG A 248 -12.30 -6.08 16.29
N GLN A 249 -12.65 -5.05 15.53
CA GLN A 249 -13.63 -4.03 15.94
C GLN A 249 -15.08 -4.51 15.79
N LEU A 250 -15.35 -5.40 14.85
CA LEU A 250 -16.70 -5.82 14.47
C LEU A 250 -16.87 -7.35 14.63
N PRO A 251 -16.93 -7.87 15.86
CA PRO A 251 -17.04 -9.33 16.11
C PRO A 251 -18.35 -9.94 15.59
N GLN A 252 -19.33 -9.11 15.22
CA GLN A 252 -20.60 -9.53 14.62
C GLN A 252 -20.48 -9.87 13.13
N LEU A 253 -19.36 -9.57 12.45
CA LEU A 253 -19.19 -9.83 11.03
C LEU A 253 -19.42 -11.31 10.68
N ARG A 254 -20.19 -11.55 9.61
CA ARG A 254 -20.51 -12.88 9.08
C ARG A 254 -20.14 -13.00 7.61
N GLN A 255 -20.23 -11.90 6.88
CA GLN A 255 -20.04 -11.88 5.44
C GLN A 255 -19.03 -10.81 5.04
N VAL A 256 -18.02 -11.22 4.27
CA VAL A 256 -16.98 -10.32 3.75
C VAL A 256 -16.94 -10.41 2.25
N TYR A 257 -17.06 -9.27 1.58
CA TYR A 257 -16.91 -9.14 0.14
C TYR A 257 -15.56 -8.48 -0.18
N LEU A 258 -14.70 -9.21 -0.89
CA LEU A 258 -13.41 -8.70 -1.37
C LEU A 258 -13.61 -8.11 -2.78
N CYS A 259 -13.59 -6.78 -2.86
CA CYS A 259 -13.83 -5.98 -4.05
C CYS A 259 -12.53 -5.29 -4.51
N LEU A 260 -11.44 -6.04 -4.64
CA LEU A 260 -10.13 -5.55 -5.04
C LEU A 260 -10.05 -5.39 -6.58
N ASP A 261 -9.00 -4.72 -7.05
CA ASP A 261 -8.80 -4.50 -8.48
C ASP A 261 -8.64 -5.82 -9.24
N ASN A 262 -9.15 -5.89 -10.47
CA ASN A 262 -9.06 -7.08 -11.32
C ASN A 262 -7.72 -7.11 -12.07
N ASP A 263 -6.63 -7.10 -11.32
CA ASP A 263 -5.26 -7.24 -11.81
C ASP A 263 -4.49 -8.30 -11.00
N ALA A 264 -3.25 -8.59 -11.39
CA ALA A 264 -2.46 -9.63 -10.74
C ALA A 264 -2.21 -9.34 -9.25
N ALA A 265 -2.05 -8.08 -8.85
CA ALA A 265 -1.82 -7.70 -7.46
C ALA A 265 -3.11 -7.82 -6.62
N GLY A 266 -4.25 -7.39 -7.17
CA GLY A 266 -5.56 -7.51 -6.53
C GLY A 266 -5.99 -8.97 -6.38
N HIS A 267 -5.73 -9.82 -7.38
CA HIS A 267 -6.00 -11.27 -7.29
C HIS A 267 -5.17 -11.92 -6.18
N ALA A 268 -3.84 -11.69 -6.17
CA ALA A 268 -2.96 -12.23 -5.13
C ALA A 268 -3.35 -11.73 -3.72
N ALA A 269 -3.77 -10.47 -3.60
CA ALA A 269 -4.25 -9.91 -2.34
C ALA A 269 -5.59 -10.54 -1.92
N SER A 270 -6.52 -10.75 -2.86
CA SER A 270 -7.81 -11.41 -2.59
C SER A 270 -7.62 -12.83 -2.08
N GLU A 271 -6.74 -13.61 -2.70
CA GLU A 271 -6.42 -14.97 -2.27
C GLU A 271 -5.84 -14.99 -0.85
N ARG A 272 -4.89 -14.09 -0.53
CA ARG A 272 -4.32 -14.00 0.82
C ARG A 272 -5.36 -13.58 1.86
N MET A 273 -6.19 -12.59 1.54
CA MET A 273 -7.24 -12.13 2.45
C MET A 273 -8.31 -13.19 2.65
N ALA A 274 -8.68 -13.94 1.60
CA ALA A 274 -9.63 -15.04 1.71
C ALA A 274 -9.12 -16.14 2.64
N ALA A 275 -7.85 -16.56 2.50
CA ALA A 275 -7.24 -17.54 3.39
C ALA A 275 -7.20 -17.05 4.85
N LEU A 276 -6.85 -15.76 5.07
CA LEU A 276 -6.85 -15.15 6.39
C LEU A 276 -8.26 -15.10 7.00
N LEU A 277 -9.29 -14.80 6.23
CA LEU A 277 -10.68 -14.79 6.69
C LEU A 277 -11.16 -16.19 7.06
N GLU A 278 -10.77 -17.21 6.29
CA GLU A 278 -11.07 -18.62 6.58
C GLU A 278 -10.44 -19.06 7.92
N GLU A 279 -9.20 -18.64 8.22
CA GLU A 279 -8.56 -18.87 9.54
C GLU A 279 -9.36 -18.27 10.69
N HIS A 280 -10.10 -17.17 10.44
CA HIS A 280 -10.99 -16.54 11.39
C HIS A 280 -12.43 -17.07 11.36
N GLY A 281 -12.69 -18.14 10.60
CA GLY A 281 -14.01 -18.77 10.50
C GLY A 281 -15.02 -17.99 9.67
N LEU A 282 -14.57 -17.11 8.77
CA LEU A 282 -15.37 -16.31 7.87
C LEU A 282 -15.18 -16.74 6.41
N ASN A 283 -16.26 -16.80 5.64
CA ASN A 283 -16.18 -17.00 4.21
C ASN A 283 -16.10 -15.67 3.48
N ALA A 284 -15.14 -15.54 2.55
CA ALA A 284 -15.04 -14.41 1.66
C ALA A 284 -15.76 -14.66 0.35
N CYS A 285 -16.54 -13.68 -0.10
CA CYS A 285 -17.05 -13.65 -1.46
C CYS A 285 -16.15 -12.72 -2.30
N LEU A 286 -15.60 -13.25 -3.41
CA LEU A 286 -14.76 -12.48 -4.32
C LEU A 286 -15.64 -11.74 -5.33
N LEU A 287 -15.63 -10.42 -5.27
CA LEU A 287 -16.28 -9.56 -6.24
C LEU A 287 -15.21 -8.73 -6.96
N TYR A 288 -14.72 -9.23 -8.08
CA TYR A 288 -13.76 -8.45 -8.86
C TYR A 288 -14.45 -7.24 -9.48
N THR A 289 -13.89 -6.06 -9.21
CA THR A 289 -14.28 -4.83 -9.90
C THR A 289 -13.86 -4.93 -11.37
N SER A 290 -14.57 -4.24 -12.26
CA SER A 290 -14.13 -4.14 -13.66
C SER A 290 -12.72 -3.53 -13.69
N PRO A 291 -11.85 -3.94 -14.66
CA PRO A 291 -10.54 -3.32 -14.80
C PRO A 291 -10.71 -1.81 -14.87
N SER A 292 -9.89 -1.09 -14.11
CA SER A 292 -9.87 0.37 -14.17
C SER A 292 -9.69 0.81 -15.63
N PRO A 293 -10.31 1.90 -16.10
CA PRO A 293 -10.06 2.43 -17.44
C PRO A 293 -8.58 2.69 -17.76
N ARG A 294 -7.68 2.54 -16.75
CA ARG A 294 -6.23 2.61 -16.93
C ARG A 294 -5.59 1.30 -17.36
N ASP A 295 -6.25 0.17 -17.09
CA ASP A 295 -5.70 -1.16 -17.36
C ASP A 295 -5.98 -1.60 -18.80
N THR A 296 -6.69 -0.77 -19.55
CA THR A 296 -7.04 -0.98 -20.97
C THR A 296 -6.22 -0.11 -21.94
N ARG A 297 -5.06 0.42 -21.51
CA ARG A 297 -4.17 1.20 -22.39
C ARG A 297 -2.78 0.61 -22.51
#